data_fa4ec88d3e781169440e323830ca16a2
#
_entry.id   fa4ec88d3e781169440e323830ca16a2
#
_cell.length_a   1.000
_cell.length_b   1.000
_cell.length_c   1.000
_cell.angle_alpha   90.00
_cell.angle_beta   90.00
_cell.angle_gamma   90.00
#
_symmetry.space_group_name_H-M   'P 1'
#
loop_
_entity.id
_entity.type
_entity.pdbx_description
1 polymer ?
#
loop_
_entity_poly.entity_id
_entity_poly.type
_entity_poly.pdbx_seq_one_letter_code
_entity_poly.pdbx_strand_id
1 'polypeptide(L)' 'MERYDYRKLLGKMREQRVTQEVLAEKVGISATSMNLSLNNKRDFRQEEILIICESLGISLSGIPTYFFTKDL' A
#
# COMPACT_ATOMS: atom_id res chain seq x y z
N MET A 1 17.37 3.70 0.82
CA MET A 1 15.95 3.63 0.47
C MET A 1 15.22 4.78 1.18
N GLU A 2 14.43 5.56 0.45
CA GLU A 2 13.61 6.59 1.06
C GLU A 2 12.52 5.97 1.91
N ARG A 3 12.15 6.67 2.96
CA ARG A 3 11.04 6.26 3.81
C ARG A 3 9.79 7.04 3.43
N TYR A 4 8.67 6.32 3.36
CA TYR A 4 7.37 6.91 3.08
C TYR A 4 6.44 6.71 4.27
N ASP A 5 5.53 7.65 4.44
CA ASP A 5 4.52 7.58 5.49
C ASP A 5 3.28 6.90 4.91
N TYR A 6 3.02 5.67 5.32
CA TYR A 6 1.89 4.89 4.84
C TYR A 6 0.67 4.95 5.76
N ARG A 7 0.63 5.90 6.72
CA ARG A 7 -0.49 5.97 7.66
C ARG A 7 -1.84 6.13 6.96
N LYS A 8 -1.89 6.92 5.88
CA LYS A 8 -3.14 7.10 5.14
C LYS A 8 -3.55 5.83 4.42
N LEU A 9 -2.60 5.10 3.86
CA LEU A 9 -2.88 3.83 3.23
C LEU A 9 -3.38 2.80 4.25
N LEU A 10 -2.70 2.70 5.39
CA LEU A 10 -3.10 1.81 6.47
C LEU A 10 -4.48 2.19 7.02
N GLY A 11 -4.76 3.50 7.13
CA GLY A 11 -6.06 4.00 7.53
C GLY A 11 -7.17 3.60 6.56
N LYS A 12 -6.89 3.69 5.26
CA LYS A 12 -7.83 3.29 4.21
C LYS A 12 -8.14 1.79 4.30
N MET A 13 -7.11 0.97 4.51
CA MET A 13 -7.28 -0.46 4.69
C MET A 13 -8.16 -0.76 5.91
N ARG A 14 -7.86 -0.11 7.03
CA ARG A 14 -8.59 -0.29 8.28
C ARG A 14 -10.06 0.13 8.13
N GLU A 15 -10.28 1.25 7.48
CA GLU A 15 -11.63 1.78 7.21
C GLU A 15 -12.47 0.76 6.43
N GLN A 16 -11.86 0.06 5.49
CA GLN A 16 -12.53 -0.94 4.67
C GLN A 16 -12.41 -2.36 5.22
N ARG A 17 -11.77 -2.52 6.37
CA ARG A 17 -11.55 -3.82 7.02
C ARG A 17 -10.77 -4.78 6.13
N VAL A 18 -9.80 -4.27 5.41
CA VAL A 18 -8.89 -5.06 4.57
C VAL A 18 -7.60 -5.28 5.33
N THR A 19 -7.28 -6.55 5.59
CA THR A 19 -6.03 -6.91 6.27
C THR A 19 -4.87 -6.96 5.28
N GLN A 20 -3.64 -6.97 5.80
CA GLN A 20 -2.45 -7.10 4.97
C GLN A 20 -2.48 -8.42 4.18
N GLU A 21 -2.93 -9.50 4.81
CA GLU A 21 -3.02 -10.82 4.16
C GLU A 21 -4.01 -10.78 2.99
N VAL A 22 -5.17 -10.19 3.19
CA VAL A 22 -6.17 -10.06 2.14
C VAL A 22 -5.65 -9.20 1.00
N LEU A 23 -5.02 -8.07 1.33
CA LEU A 23 -4.47 -7.19 0.30
C LEU A 23 -3.34 -7.87 -0.48
N ALA A 24 -2.45 -8.59 0.22
CA ALA A 24 -1.38 -9.34 -0.41
C ALA A 24 -1.93 -10.37 -1.41
N GLU A 25 -3.00 -11.07 -1.02
CA GLU A 25 -3.65 -12.05 -1.90
C GLU A 25 -4.18 -11.38 -3.16
N LYS A 26 -4.84 -10.23 -3.02
CA LYS A 26 -5.37 -9.49 -4.18
C LYS A 26 -4.26 -9.02 -5.11
N VAL A 27 -3.15 -8.60 -4.56
CA VAL A 27 -2.00 -8.11 -5.32
C VAL A 27 -1.20 -9.25 -5.93
N GLY A 28 -1.28 -10.45 -5.34
CA GLY A 28 -0.55 -11.61 -5.82
C GLY A 28 0.87 -11.73 -5.26
N ILE A 29 1.10 -11.17 -4.06
CA ILE A 29 2.38 -11.28 -3.36
C ILE A 29 2.16 -11.93 -2.01
N SER A 30 3.25 -12.36 -1.36
CA SER A 30 3.16 -12.96 -0.03
C SER A 30 2.79 -11.90 1.02
N ALA A 31 2.21 -12.35 2.13
CA ALA A 31 1.93 -11.47 3.26
C ALA A 31 3.23 -10.87 3.81
N THR A 32 4.32 -11.63 3.79
CA THR A 32 5.64 -11.15 4.19
C THR A 32 6.10 -10.00 3.31
N SER A 33 5.97 -10.14 1.99
CA SER A 33 6.33 -9.07 1.05
C SER A 33 5.49 -7.81 1.28
N MET A 34 4.19 -7.98 1.49
CA MET A 34 3.30 -6.85 1.79
C MET A 34 3.74 -6.14 3.06
N ASN A 35 4.04 -6.89 4.12
CA ASN A 35 4.51 -6.33 5.38
C ASN A 35 5.82 -5.55 5.20
N LEU A 36 6.76 -6.12 4.44
CA LEU A 36 8.03 -5.44 4.15
C LEU A 36 7.81 -4.11 3.43
N SER A 37 6.90 -4.10 2.43
CA SER A 37 6.60 -2.87 1.70
C SER A 37 5.98 -1.81 2.60
N LEU A 38 5.02 -2.18 3.44
CA LEU A 38 4.36 -1.25 4.36
C LEU A 38 5.30 -0.73 5.46
N ASN A 39 6.41 -1.41 5.69
CA ASN A 39 7.43 -1.01 6.65
C ASN A 39 8.68 -0.40 6.00
N ASN A 40 8.58 0.01 4.74
CA ASN A 40 9.68 0.65 4.01
C ASN A 40 10.92 -0.23 3.85
N LYS A 41 10.74 -1.54 3.83
CA LYS A 41 11.86 -2.48 3.64
C LYS A 41 11.83 -3.14 2.26
N ARG A 42 10.86 -2.76 1.44
CA ARG A 42 10.70 -3.24 0.07
C ARG A 42 9.89 -2.18 -0.67
N ASP A 43 10.28 -1.85 -1.89
CA ASP A 43 9.51 -0.91 -2.71
C ASP A 43 8.25 -1.59 -3.24
N PHE A 44 7.16 -0.84 -3.29
CA PHE A 44 6.00 -1.28 -4.07
C PHE A 44 6.31 -1.21 -5.56
N ARG A 45 5.93 -2.23 -6.29
CA ARG A 45 6.02 -2.20 -7.75
C ARG A 45 4.85 -1.41 -8.32
N GLN A 46 5.05 -0.86 -9.50
CA GLN A 46 4.03 -0.05 -10.17
C GLN A 46 2.69 -0.78 -10.29
N GLU A 47 2.71 -2.04 -10.77
CA GLU A 47 1.49 -2.84 -10.91
C GLU A 47 0.82 -3.11 -9.56
N GLU A 48 1.62 -3.27 -8.52
CA GLU A 48 1.08 -3.50 -7.17
C GLU A 48 0.31 -2.27 -6.69
N ILE A 49 0.88 -1.09 -6.91
CA ILE A 49 0.23 0.17 -6.55
C ILE A 49 -1.12 0.29 -7.26
N LEU A 50 -1.15 -0.01 -8.56
CA LEU A 50 -2.39 0.07 -9.34
C LEU A 50 -3.45 -0.89 -8.82
N ILE A 51 -3.08 -2.12 -8.50
CA ILE A 51 -4.01 -3.11 -7.98
C ILE A 51 -4.52 -2.70 -6.59
N ILE A 52 -3.65 -2.17 -5.74
CA ILE A 52 -4.05 -1.67 -4.42
C ILE A 52 -5.07 -0.54 -4.57
N CYS A 53 -4.80 0.41 -5.46
CA CYS A 53 -5.71 1.52 -5.69
C CYS A 53 -7.08 1.03 -6.17
N GLU A 54 -7.09 0.10 -7.11
CA GLU A 54 -8.32 -0.49 -7.61
C GLU A 54 -9.08 -1.21 -6.49
N SER A 55 -8.35 -1.99 -5.68
CA SER A 55 -8.95 -2.75 -4.57
C SER A 55 -9.55 -1.88 -3.49
N LEU A 56 -8.93 -0.75 -3.19
CA LEU A 56 -9.34 0.14 -2.09
C LEU A 56 -10.14 1.34 -2.55
N GLY A 57 -10.39 1.48 -3.85
CA GLY A 57 -11.14 2.62 -4.38
C GLY A 57 -10.36 3.92 -4.31
N ILE A 58 -9.05 3.87 -4.41
CA ILE A 58 -8.19 5.06 -4.44
C ILE A 58 -8.05 5.50 -5.90
N SER A 59 -8.38 6.76 -6.19
CA SER A 59 -8.20 7.29 -7.55
C SER A 59 -6.71 7.41 -7.87
N LEU A 60 -6.38 7.39 -9.16
CA LEU A 60 -4.98 7.53 -9.58
C LEU A 60 -4.37 8.84 -9.12
N SER A 61 -5.18 9.91 -9.03
CA SER A 61 -4.72 11.20 -8.50
C SER A 61 -4.36 11.14 -7.01
N GLY A 62 -4.81 10.12 -6.30
CA GLY A 62 -4.49 9.93 -4.88
C GLY A 62 -3.17 9.20 -4.63
N ILE A 63 -2.53 8.64 -5.67
CA ILE A 63 -1.32 7.86 -5.50
C ILE A 63 -0.22 8.62 -4.72
N PRO A 64 0.09 9.89 -5.03
CA PRO A 64 1.12 10.59 -4.26
C PRO A 64 0.80 10.67 -2.78
N THR A 65 -0.47 10.89 -2.44
CA THR A 65 -0.91 11.01 -1.05
C THR A 65 -0.75 9.70 -0.28
N TYR A 66 -1.13 8.59 -0.89
CA TYR A 66 -1.14 7.30 -0.20
C TYR A 66 0.21 6.58 -0.23
N PHE A 67 1.01 6.78 -1.28
CA PHE A 67 2.22 5.99 -1.50
C PHE A 67 3.51 6.81 -1.46
N PHE A 68 3.44 8.12 -1.63
CA PHE A 68 4.65 8.93 -1.77
C PHE A 68 4.73 10.13 -0.82
N THR A 69 3.96 10.11 0.25
CA THR A 69 4.13 11.08 1.34
C THR A 69 5.41 10.72 2.07
N LYS A 70 6.34 11.66 2.15
CA LYS A 70 7.62 11.38 2.78
C LYS A 70 7.50 11.32 4.31
N ASP A 71 8.20 10.37 4.89
CA ASP A 71 8.30 10.25 6.34
C ASP A 71 9.49 11.11 6.78
N LEU A 72 9.21 12.30 7.27
CA LEU A 72 10.23 13.28 7.67
C LEU A 72 10.71 13.08 9.11
#